data_403ef9934dfea1a9685bd4bc6653f7de
#
_entry.id   403ef9934dfea1a9685bd4bc6653f7de
#
_cell.length_a   1.000
_cell.length_b   1.000
_cell.length_c   1.000
_cell.angle_alpha   90.00
_cell.angle_beta   90.00
_cell.angle_gamma   90.00
#
_symmetry.space_group_name_H-M   'P 1'
#
loop_
_entity.id
_entity.type
_entity.pdbx_description
1 polymer ?
#
loop_
_entity_poly.entity_id
_entity_poly.type
_entity_poly.pdbx_seq_one_letter_code
_entity_poly.pdbx_strand_id
1 'polypeptide(L)'
;MVTSFSVLSVFLPVRDGLTSLSLEAVCERVFVRSIGPYWFFYDMIVCGTAYYVVFRLFPSLSKVSRLSLFAFSLYLLAFFLPLLTPADATLFFMGAVLRQNEVSFVKAFPASVFSLLPFLVLIFQPELWHKWICLVLPFFAVSFLLWCHGNTPERFRVVMCYFGRNTLPVYIFHPIFTMMSKFY
;
A
#
# COMPACT_ATOMS: atom_id res chain seq x y z
N MET A 1 12.59 13.03 2.57
CA MET A 1 12.28 12.59 1.21
C MET A 1 10.97 13.14 0.68
N VAL A 2 9.83 12.97 1.37
CA VAL A 2 8.57 13.64 1.01
C VAL A 2 8.75 15.16 0.96
N THR A 3 9.46 15.74 1.90
CA THR A 3 9.82 17.17 1.92
C THR A 3 10.67 17.57 0.71
N SER A 4 11.66 16.77 0.34
CA SER A 4 12.51 17.06 -0.83
C SER A 4 11.71 17.02 -2.14
N PHE A 5 10.78 16.06 -2.26
CA PHE A 5 9.88 15.98 -3.39
C PHE A 5 8.88 17.14 -3.43
N SER A 6 8.36 17.53 -2.27
CA SER A 6 7.48 18.70 -2.15
C SER A 6 8.19 20.00 -2.54
N VAL A 7 9.46 20.17 -2.15
CA VAL A 7 10.27 21.32 -2.56
C VAL A 7 10.54 21.30 -4.07
N LEU A 8 10.90 20.14 -4.63
CA LEU A 8 11.11 20.00 -6.07
C LEU A 8 9.84 20.30 -6.87
N SER A 9 8.66 19.98 -6.35
CA SER A 9 7.39 20.22 -7.03
C SER A 9 7.05 21.71 -7.22
N VAL A 10 7.71 22.62 -6.51
CA VAL A 10 7.58 24.08 -6.72
C VAL A 10 8.28 24.50 -8.02
N PHE A 11 9.39 23.84 -8.34
CA PHE A 11 10.19 24.18 -9.52
C PHE A 11 9.76 23.40 -10.76
N LEU A 12 8.98 22.34 -10.58
CA LEU A 12 8.58 21.43 -11.64
C LEU A 12 7.05 21.44 -11.79
N PRO A 13 6.49 21.49 -13.00
CA PRO A 13 5.04 21.46 -13.24
C PRO A 13 4.48 20.07 -12.93
N VAL A 14 4.27 19.79 -11.65
CA VAL A 14 3.68 18.54 -11.17
C VAL A 14 2.22 18.79 -10.88
N ARG A 15 1.36 17.89 -11.34
CA ARG A 15 -0.05 17.90 -10.99
C ARG A 15 -0.16 17.76 -9.46
N ASP A 16 -0.89 18.68 -8.84
CA ASP A 16 -1.04 18.77 -7.37
C ASP A 16 0.27 19.11 -6.61
N GLY A 17 1.28 19.69 -7.27
CA GLY A 17 2.50 20.19 -6.63
C GLY A 17 2.24 21.40 -5.73
N LEU A 18 3.29 21.80 -4.98
CA LEU A 18 3.23 23.02 -4.17
C LEU A 18 3.21 24.27 -5.06
N THR A 19 2.32 25.19 -4.78
CA THR A 19 2.27 26.51 -5.44
C THR A 19 3.19 27.53 -4.79
N SER A 20 3.58 27.30 -3.53
CA SER A 20 4.47 28.18 -2.77
C SER A 20 5.27 27.38 -1.72
N LEU A 21 6.49 27.85 -1.41
CA LEU A 21 7.33 27.30 -0.34
C LEU A 21 6.95 27.95 1.01
N SER A 22 5.76 27.66 1.52
CA SER A 22 5.40 28.00 2.91
C SER A 22 5.50 26.74 3.78
N LEU A 23 5.85 26.91 5.06
CA LEU A 23 5.91 25.79 6.01
C LEU A 23 4.54 25.11 6.14
N GLU A 24 3.48 25.90 6.14
CA GLU A 24 2.09 25.43 6.19
C GLU A 24 1.75 24.54 4.97
N ALA A 25 2.06 24.99 3.76
CA ALA A 25 1.83 24.23 2.53
C ALA A 25 2.65 22.92 2.50
N VAL A 26 3.89 22.95 3.01
CA VAL A 26 4.72 21.72 3.13
C VAL A 26 4.11 20.76 4.15
N CYS A 27 3.69 21.25 5.33
CA CYS A 27 3.05 20.42 6.35
C CYS A 27 1.72 19.84 5.85
N GLU A 28 0.89 20.61 5.18
CA GLU A 28 -0.35 20.11 4.57
C GLU A 28 -0.08 18.99 3.59
N ARG A 29 0.94 19.13 2.73
CA ARG A 29 1.31 18.09 1.75
C ARG A 29 1.94 16.86 2.36
N VAL A 30 2.63 16.98 3.46
CA VAL A 30 3.25 15.83 4.15
C VAL A 30 2.22 15.05 4.97
N PHE A 31 1.31 15.75 5.67
CA PHE A 31 0.43 15.13 6.67
C PHE A 31 -1.03 15.00 6.24
N VAL A 32 -1.49 15.83 5.29
CA VAL A 32 -2.92 15.86 4.90
C VAL A 32 -3.13 15.38 3.48
N ARG A 33 -2.27 15.77 2.54
CA ARG A 33 -2.40 15.43 1.12
C ARG A 33 -1.08 14.90 0.59
N SER A 34 -0.91 13.58 0.59
CA SER A 34 0.31 12.98 0.05
C SER A 34 0.46 13.25 -1.44
N ILE A 35 1.68 13.58 -1.87
CA ILE A 35 2.01 13.80 -3.29
C ILE A 35 2.34 12.46 -3.94
N GLY A 36 1.62 12.13 -5.02
CA GLY A 36 1.90 10.93 -5.82
C GLY A 36 1.83 9.63 -5.01
N PRO A 37 2.77 8.71 -5.20
CA PRO A 37 2.71 7.38 -4.62
C PRO A 37 3.05 7.32 -3.12
N TYR A 38 3.38 8.45 -2.47
CA TYR A 38 3.79 8.46 -1.06
C TYR A 38 2.64 8.24 -0.07
N TRP A 39 1.37 8.27 -0.53
CA TRP A 39 0.21 7.90 0.28
C TRP A 39 0.35 6.51 0.91
N PHE A 40 0.95 5.56 0.19
CA PHE A 40 1.16 4.21 0.68
C PHE A 40 2.11 4.16 1.90
N PHE A 41 3.17 4.99 1.93
CA PHE A 41 4.05 5.09 3.10
C PHE A 41 3.32 5.69 4.29
N TYR A 42 2.47 6.68 4.05
CA TYR A 42 1.65 7.26 5.09
C TYR A 42 0.75 6.19 5.72
N ASP A 43 0.04 5.43 4.91
CA ASP A 43 -0.83 4.36 5.37
C ASP A 43 -0.05 3.28 6.11
N MET A 44 1.12 2.86 5.60
CA MET A 44 1.98 1.91 6.29
C MET A 44 2.42 2.40 7.68
N ILE A 45 2.80 3.67 7.80
CA ILE A 45 3.23 4.25 9.07
C ILE A 45 2.04 4.30 10.04
N VAL A 46 0.91 4.83 9.60
CA VAL A 46 -0.29 4.97 10.43
C VAL A 46 -0.81 3.63 10.89
N CYS A 47 -1.05 2.69 9.96
CA CYS A 47 -1.57 1.37 10.27
C CYS A 47 -0.56 0.52 11.04
N GLY A 48 0.75 0.63 10.72
CA GLY A 48 1.83 -0.05 11.44
C GLY A 48 1.97 0.45 12.86
N THR A 49 1.84 1.76 13.08
CA THR A 49 1.85 2.36 14.43
C THR A 49 0.63 1.90 15.23
N ALA A 50 -0.56 1.93 14.64
CA ALA A 50 -1.78 1.44 15.27
C ALA A 50 -1.66 -0.06 15.65
N TYR A 51 -1.12 -0.88 14.75
CA TYR A 51 -0.84 -2.28 15.04
C TYR A 51 0.12 -2.43 16.21
N TYR A 52 1.26 -1.74 16.18
CA TYR A 52 2.26 -1.81 17.26
C TYR A 52 1.67 -1.38 18.61
N VAL A 53 0.95 -0.26 18.65
CA VAL A 53 0.28 0.24 19.85
C VAL A 53 -0.68 -0.80 20.43
N VAL A 54 -1.60 -1.32 19.61
CA VAL A 54 -2.60 -2.29 20.08
C VAL A 54 -1.95 -3.59 20.56
N PHE A 55 -1.05 -4.17 19.79
CA PHE A 55 -0.49 -5.48 20.11
C PHE A 55 0.63 -5.45 21.16
N ARG A 56 1.28 -4.28 21.34
CA ARG A 56 2.36 -4.11 22.32
C ARG A 56 1.86 -3.59 23.67
N LEU A 57 0.89 -2.67 23.66
CA LEU A 57 0.40 -2.06 24.90
C LEU A 57 -0.68 -2.89 25.59
N PHE A 58 -1.37 -3.75 24.85
CA PHE A 58 -2.44 -4.59 25.42
C PHE A 58 -2.15 -6.10 25.33
N PRO A 59 -1.02 -6.58 25.84
CA PRO A 59 -0.65 -7.99 25.74
C PRO A 59 -1.58 -8.91 26.54
N SER A 60 -2.23 -8.38 27.58
CA SER A 60 -3.16 -9.11 28.46
C SER A 60 -4.52 -9.41 27.82
N LEU A 61 -4.89 -8.73 26.75
CA LEU A 61 -6.13 -8.98 26.05
C LEU A 61 -6.07 -10.27 25.23
N SER A 62 -7.21 -10.94 25.07
CA SER A 62 -7.32 -12.08 24.19
C SER A 62 -6.97 -11.69 22.74
N LYS A 63 -6.57 -12.67 21.93
CA LYS A 63 -6.24 -12.45 20.50
C LYS A 63 -7.41 -11.80 19.75
N VAL A 64 -8.62 -12.28 19.99
CA VAL A 64 -9.83 -11.74 19.34
C VAL A 64 -10.06 -10.29 19.77
N SER A 65 -9.95 -9.99 21.08
CA SER A 65 -10.13 -8.62 21.58
C SER A 65 -9.09 -7.64 20.99
N ARG A 66 -7.82 -8.08 20.86
CA ARG A 66 -6.78 -7.25 20.21
C ARG A 66 -7.08 -7.01 18.74
N LEU A 67 -7.53 -8.03 18.00
CA LEU A 67 -7.93 -7.86 16.59
C LEU A 67 -9.15 -6.94 16.47
N SER A 68 -10.15 -7.07 17.35
CA SER A 68 -11.31 -6.19 17.35
C SER A 68 -10.93 -4.74 17.68
N LEU A 69 -10.06 -4.53 18.67
CA LEU A 69 -9.55 -3.21 19.03
C LEU A 69 -8.74 -2.60 17.87
N PHE A 70 -7.94 -3.41 17.20
CA PHE A 70 -7.18 -2.98 16.03
C PHE A 70 -8.10 -2.60 14.86
N ALA A 71 -9.11 -3.43 14.55
CA ALA A 71 -10.11 -3.09 13.54
C ALA A 71 -10.81 -1.76 13.85
N PHE A 72 -11.27 -1.61 15.09
CA PHE A 72 -11.92 -0.38 15.54
C PHE A 72 -11.00 0.83 15.38
N SER A 73 -9.73 0.72 15.80
CA SER A 73 -8.77 1.81 15.68
C SER A 73 -8.47 2.17 14.22
N LEU A 74 -8.37 1.19 13.31
CA LEU A 74 -8.15 1.45 11.88
C LEU A 74 -9.33 2.19 11.24
N TYR A 75 -10.56 1.76 11.50
CA TYR A 75 -11.74 2.43 10.93
C TYR A 75 -11.96 3.81 11.54
N LEU A 76 -11.64 3.99 12.82
CA LEU A 76 -11.64 5.31 13.46
C LEU A 76 -10.61 6.24 12.81
N LEU A 77 -9.40 5.74 12.56
CA LEU A 77 -8.36 6.50 11.86
C LEU A 77 -8.77 6.81 10.42
N ALA A 78 -9.37 5.86 9.71
CA ALA A 78 -9.88 6.08 8.35
C ALA A 78 -11.02 7.13 8.30
N PHE A 79 -11.75 7.30 9.39
CA PHE A 79 -12.76 8.35 9.49
C PHE A 79 -12.14 9.75 9.69
N PHE A 80 -11.07 9.85 10.47
CA PHE A 80 -10.43 11.15 10.77
C PHE A 80 -9.32 11.53 9.78
N LEU A 81 -8.67 10.57 9.15
CA LEU A 81 -7.52 10.80 8.28
C LEU A 81 -7.94 10.72 6.80
N PRO A 82 -7.85 11.80 6.05
CA PRO A 82 -8.34 11.87 4.67
C PRO A 82 -7.56 10.98 3.68
N LEU A 83 -6.34 10.58 4.03
CA LEU A 83 -5.50 9.73 3.18
C LEU A 83 -5.78 8.24 3.36
N LEU A 84 -6.13 7.81 4.57
CA LEU A 84 -6.43 6.41 4.86
C LEU A 84 -7.85 6.07 4.43
N THR A 85 -7.99 5.30 3.36
CA THR A 85 -9.31 4.85 2.93
C THR A 85 -9.80 3.64 3.75
N PRO A 86 -11.13 3.43 3.89
CA PRO A 86 -11.66 2.22 4.52
C PRO A 86 -11.22 0.92 3.81
N ALA A 87 -10.94 0.97 2.51
CA ALA A 87 -10.42 -0.16 1.76
C ALA A 87 -8.99 -0.50 2.19
N ASP A 88 -8.11 0.50 2.33
CA ASP A 88 -6.74 0.31 2.80
C ASP A 88 -6.74 -0.21 4.25
N ALA A 89 -7.56 0.38 5.13
CA ALA A 89 -7.76 -0.09 6.50
C ALA A 89 -8.15 -1.58 6.53
N THR A 90 -9.06 -2.00 5.63
CA THR A 90 -9.48 -3.40 5.53
C THR A 90 -8.35 -4.31 5.07
N LEU A 91 -7.55 -3.91 4.08
CA LEU A 91 -6.41 -4.70 3.61
C LEU A 91 -5.35 -4.87 4.70
N PHE A 92 -5.04 -3.80 5.45
CA PHE A 92 -4.14 -3.87 6.60
C PHE A 92 -4.69 -4.78 7.71
N PHE A 93 -5.99 -4.70 7.98
CA PHE A 93 -6.64 -5.59 8.95
C PHE A 93 -6.55 -7.07 8.52
N MET A 94 -6.82 -7.37 7.25
CA MET A 94 -6.68 -8.74 6.70
C MET A 94 -5.24 -9.24 6.86
N GLY A 95 -4.25 -8.42 6.57
CA GLY A 95 -2.83 -8.74 6.79
C GLY A 95 -2.52 -9.06 8.26
N ALA A 96 -3.07 -8.28 9.19
CA ALA A 96 -2.93 -8.51 10.62
C ALA A 96 -3.58 -9.83 11.06
N VAL A 97 -4.76 -10.16 10.55
CA VAL A 97 -5.46 -11.43 10.81
C VAL A 97 -4.62 -12.61 10.33
N LEU A 98 -4.08 -12.56 9.12
CA LEU A 98 -3.19 -13.60 8.59
C LEU A 98 -1.95 -13.77 9.47
N ARG A 99 -1.32 -12.67 9.85
CA ARG A 99 -0.13 -12.67 10.73
C ARG A 99 -0.42 -13.26 12.10
N GLN A 100 -1.52 -12.85 12.72
CA GLN A 100 -1.89 -13.32 14.07
C GLN A 100 -2.35 -14.79 14.09
N ASN A 101 -2.83 -15.31 12.97
CA ASN A 101 -3.19 -16.71 12.82
C ASN A 101 -2.04 -17.58 12.26
N GLU A 102 -0.86 -17.00 12.09
CA GLU A 102 0.31 -17.69 11.52
C GLU A 102 0.04 -18.37 10.18
N VAL A 103 -0.94 -17.85 9.45
CA VAL A 103 -1.27 -18.36 8.11
C VAL A 103 -0.18 -17.92 7.16
N SER A 104 0.49 -18.88 6.53
CA SER A 104 1.48 -18.56 5.51
C SER A 104 0.81 -17.91 4.30
N PHE A 105 1.50 -16.94 3.70
CA PHE A 105 1.02 -16.20 2.54
C PHE A 105 0.59 -17.13 1.38
N VAL A 106 1.38 -18.18 1.13
CA VAL A 106 1.08 -19.19 0.09
C VAL A 106 -0.21 -19.99 0.38
N LYS A 107 -0.54 -20.18 1.67
CA LYS A 107 -1.81 -20.83 2.05
C LYS A 107 -3.01 -19.90 1.90
N ALA A 108 -2.81 -18.62 2.15
CA ALA A 108 -3.87 -17.61 2.02
C ALA A 108 -4.24 -17.32 0.57
N PHE A 109 -3.26 -17.42 -0.35
CA PHE A 109 -3.42 -17.09 -1.76
C PHE A 109 -3.08 -18.31 -2.63
N PRO A 110 -4.09 -19.11 -3.05
CA PRO A 110 -3.85 -20.28 -3.90
C PRO A 110 -3.29 -19.84 -5.25
N ALA A 111 -2.16 -20.42 -5.64
CA ALA A 111 -1.53 -20.15 -6.92
C ALA A 111 -2.40 -20.66 -8.08
N SER A 112 -2.87 -19.77 -8.95
CA SER A 112 -3.77 -20.11 -10.05
C SER A 112 -3.57 -19.20 -11.26
N VAL A 113 -3.42 -19.81 -12.45
CA VAL A 113 -3.40 -19.07 -13.73
C VAL A 113 -4.77 -18.46 -14.04
N PHE A 114 -5.85 -19.11 -13.61
CA PHE A 114 -7.20 -18.62 -13.84
C PHE A 114 -7.50 -17.31 -13.11
N SER A 115 -6.70 -16.96 -12.10
CA SER A 115 -6.80 -15.67 -11.42
C SER A 115 -6.44 -14.48 -12.32
N LEU A 116 -5.74 -14.71 -13.44
CA LEU A 116 -5.45 -13.66 -14.41
C LEU A 116 -6.72 -13.08 -15.05
N LEU A 117 -7.69 -13.92 -15.36
CA LEU A 117 -8.92 -13.47 -16.05
C LEU A 117 -9.73 -12.48 -15.21
N PRO A 118 -10.16 -12.80 -13.97
CA PRO A 118 -10.86 -11.83 -13.13
C PRO A 118 -10.00 -10.60 -12.79
N PHE A 119 -8.68 -10.76 -12.66
CA PHE A 119 -7.77 -9.63 -12.48
C PHE A 119 -7.85 -8.65 -13.66
N LEU A 120 -7.74 -9.16 -14.91
CA LEU A 120 -7.82 -8.32 -16.10
C LEU A 120 -9.20 -7.68 -16.26
N VAL A 121 -10.27 -8.43 -16.03
CA VAL A 121 -11.65 -7.89 -16.09
C VAL A 121 -11.82 -6.73 -15.13
N LEU A 122 -11.32 -6.86 -13.89
CA LEU A 122 -11.46 -5.81 -12.87
C LEU A 122 -10.57 -4.59 -13.16
N ILE A 123 -9.34 -4.80 -13.66
CA ILE A 123 -8.41 -3.69 -13.92
C ILE A 123 -8.85 -2.82 -15.10
N PHE A 124 -9.55 -3.40 -16.08
CA PHE A 124 -10.07 -2.66 -17.22
C PHE A 124 -11.44 -2.01 -16.99
N GLN A 125 -11.98 -2.11 -15.77
CA GLN A 125 -13.24 -1.45 -15.38
C GLN A 125 -12.99 -0.33 -14.37
N PRO A 126 -12.60 0.88 -14.80
CA PRO A 126 -12.24 1.99 -13.91
C PRO A 126 -13.37 2.40 -12.97
N GLU A 127 -14.63 2.17 -13.34
CA GLU A 127 -15.81 2.45 -12.51
C GLU A 127 -15.86 1.62 -11.21
N LEU A 128 -15.13 0.49 -11.19
CA LEU A 128 -15.07 -0.40 -10.02
C LEU A 128 -13.93 -0.04 -9.06
N TRP A 129 -12.96 0.78 -9.46
CA TRP A 129 -11.74 1.03 -8.70
C TRP A 129 -11.97 1.75 -7.35
N HIS A 130 -13.08 2.44 -7.20
CA HIS A 130 -13.44 3.12 -5.95
C HIS A 130 -14.50 2.35 -5.13
N LYS A 131 -14.81 1.11 -5.51
CA LYS A 131 -15.78 0.26 -4.82
C LYS A 131 -15.07 -0.82 -3.99
N TRP A 132 -15.78 -1.40 -3.04
CA TRP A 132 -15.29 -2.50 -2.20
C TRP A 132 -14.80 -3.73 -2.98
N ILE A 133 -15.26 -3.90 -4.22
CA ILE A 133 -14.80 -4.98 -5.10
C ILE A 133 -13.30 -4.92 -5.37
N CYS A 134 -12.69 -3.73 -5.28
CA CYS A 134 -11.24 -3.57 -5.41
C CYS A 134 -10.43 -4.29 -4.33
N LEU A 135 -11.05 -4.66 -3.20
CA LEU A 135 -10.40 -5.50 -2.19
C LEU A 135 -10.05 -6.90 -2.72
N VAL A 136 -10.79 -7.36 -3.72
CA VAL A 136 -10.59 -8.68 -4.33
C VAL A 136 -9.48 -8.65 -5.40
N LEU A 137 -9.19 -7.47 -5.95
CA LEU A 137 -8.15 -7.29 -6.98
C LEU A 137 -6.75 -7.76 -6.53
N PRO A 138 -6.24 -7.36 -5.36
CA PRO A 138 -4.96 -7.86 -4.85
C PRO A 138 -4.94 -9.37 -4.66
N PHE A 139 -6.07 -9.97 -4.26
CA PHE A 139 -6.17 -11.42 -4.13
C PHE A 139 -5.89 -12.14 -5.45
N PHE A 140 -6.55 -11.72 -6.54
CA PHE A 140 -6.34 -12.31 -7.84
C PHE A 140 -4.93 -12.03 -8.40
N ALA A 141 -4.42 -10.80 -8.21
CA ALA A 141 -3.08 -10.43 -8.63
C ALA A 141 -2.03 -11.30 -7.94
N VAL A 142 -2.11 -11.46 -6.62
CA VAL A 142 -1.17 -12.25 -5.83
C VAL A 142 -1.26 -13.73 -6.20
N SER A 143 -2.47 -14.28 -6.35
CA SER A 143 -2.66 -15.68 -6.75
C SER A 143 -2.04 -15.98 -8.12
N PHE A 144 -2.19 -15.07 -9.08
CA PHE A 144 -1.56 -15.18 -10.39
C PHE A 144 -0.02 -15.07 -10.31
N LEU A 145 0.49 -14.09 -9.55
CA LEU A 145 1.93 -13.91 -9.36
C LEU A 145 2.60 -15.11 -8.67
N LEU A 146 1.92 -15.74 -7.71
CA LEU A 146 2.40 -16.99 -7.09
C LEU A 146 2.44 -18.15 -8.09
N TRP A 147 1.45 -18.24 -8.99
CA TRP A 147 1.48 -19.21 -10.06
C TRP A 147 2.65 -18.96 -11.02
N CYS A 148 2.86 -17.72 -11.45
CA CYS A 148 4.01 -17.33 -12.27
C CYS A 148 5.33 -17.69 -11.58
N HIS A 149 5.48 -17.36 -10.31
CA HIS A 149 6.68 -17.68 -9.53
C HIS A 149 6.96 -19.19 -9.50
N GLY A 150 5.91 -20.03 -9.31
CA GLY A 150 6.05 -21.48 -9.29
C GLY A 150 6.46 -22.09 -10.64
N ASN A 151 6.04 -21.47 -11.76
CA ASN A 151 6.31 -21.96 -13.11
C ASN A 151 7.51 -21.26 -13.79
N THR A 152 8.15 -20.31 -13.13
CA THR A 152 9.28 -19.55 -13.70
C THR A 152 10.60 -20.31 -13.46
N PRO A 153 11.48 -20.41 -14.48
CA PRO A 153 12.81 -21.02 -14.33
C PRO A 153 13.61 -20.35 -13.21
N GLU A 154 14.43 -21.14 -12.51
CA GLU A 154 15.13 -20.69 -11.31
C GLU A 154 15.98 -19.42 -11.52
N ARG A 155 16.63 -19.30 -12.67
CA ARG A 155 17.44 -18.12 -13.02
C ARG A 155 16.61 -16.83 -12.99
N PHE A 156 15.44 -16.85 -13.60
CA PHE A 156 14.52 -15.70 -13.59
C PHE A 156 13.91 -15.47 -12.21
N ARG A 157 13.62 -16.54 -11.47
CA ARG A 157 13.09 -16.44 -10.10
C ARG A 157 14.07 -15.72 -9.18
N VAL A 158 15.38 -16.02 -9.27
CA VAL A 158 16.42 -15.32 -8.49
C VAL A 158 16.43 -13.82 -8.80
N VAL A 159 16.36 -13.47 -10.08
CA VAL A 159 16.33 -12.06 -10.52
C VAL A 159 15.07 -11.35 -10.00
N MET A 160 13.90 -11.98 -10.14
CA MET A 160 12.63 -11.42 -9.63
C MET A 160 12.65 -11.25 -8.11
N CYS A 161 13.19 -12.23 -7.37
CA CYS A 161 13.35 -12.13 -5.92
C CYS A 161 14.34 -11.01 -5.52
N TYR A 162 15.40 -10.80 -6.30
CA TYR A 162 16.31 -9.69 -6.07
C TYR A 162 15.60 -8.34 -6.22
N PHE A 163 14.86 -8.14 -7.31
CA PHE A 163 14.04 -6.93 -7.48
C PHE A 163 12.98 -6.79 -6.39
N GLY A 164 12.28 -7.87 -6.03
CA GLY A 164 11.30 -7.84 -4.97
C GLY A 164 11.87 -7.41 -3.61
N ARG A 165 13.06 -7.89 -3.24
CA ARG A 165 13.75 -7.49 -2.01
C ARG A 165 14.19 -6.03 -2.03
N ASN A 166 14.46 -5.48 -3.22
CA ASN A 166 14.92 -4.10 -3.42
C ASN A 166 13.81 -3.18 -3.96
N THR A 167 12.56 -3.60 -3.89
CA THR A 167 11.41 -2.83 -4.41
C THR A 167 11.24 -1.50 -3.66
N LEU A 168 11.54 -1.46 -2.36
CA LEU A 168 11.38 -0.25 -1.57
C LEU A 168 12.22 0.94 -2.09
N PRO A 169 13.54 0.82 -2.35
CA PRO A 169 14.29 1.88 -3.01
C PRO A 169 13.72 2.28 -4.37
N VAL A 170 13.35 1.30 -5.20
CA VAL A 170 12.75 1.57 -6.52
C VAL A 170 11.46 2.36 -6.36
N TYR A 171 10.57 1.95 -5.45
CA TYR A 171 9.32 2.65 -5.17
C TYR A 171 9.54 4.08 -4.67
N ILE A 172 10.59 4.30 -3.87
CA ILE A 172 10.93 5.62 -3.35
C ILE A 172 11.45 6.55 -4.45
N PHE A 173 12.27 6.03 -5.36
CA PHE A 173 12.97 6.86 -6.34
C PHE A 173 12.26 6.98 -7.70
N HIS A 174 11.37 6.03 -8.07
CA HIS A 174 10.72 6.06 -9.38
C HIS A 174 9.93 7.35 -9.68
N PRO A 175 9.28 8.05 -8.71
CA PRO A 175 8.60 9.29 -9.02
C PRO A 175 9.54 10.39 -9.53
N ILE A 176 10.79 10.38 -9.06
CA ILE A 176 11.82 11.34 -9.54
C ILE A 176 12.12 11.08 -11.01
N PHE A 177 12.28 9.80 -11.41
CA PHE A 177 12.53 9.44 -12.80
C PHE A 177 11.33 9.73 -13.71
N THR A 178 10.10 9.47 -13.22
CA THR A 178 8.88 9.80 -13.96
C THR A 178 8.69 11.31 -14.14
N MET A 179 9.12 12.11 -13.19
CA MET A 179 9.12 13.56 -13.33
C MET A 179 10.15 14.01 -14.36
N MET A 180 11.36 13.48 -14.28
CA MET A 180 12.43 13.83 -15.23
C MET A 180 12.07 13.43 -16.67
N SER A 181 11.36 12.31 -16.87
CA SER A 181 10.94 11.86 -18.21
C SER A 181 9.89 12.77 -18.88
N LYS A 182 9.24 13.66 -18.13
CA LYS A 182 8.26 14.63 -18.67
C LYS A 182 8.91 15.91 -19.23
N PHE A 183 10.23 16.05 -19.06
CA PHE A 183 10.99 17.19 -19.62
C PHE A 183 11.61 16.89 -20.99
N TYR A 184 11.42 15.71 -21.51
CA TYR A 184 11.78 15.30 -22.87
C TYR A 184 10.54 15.02 -23.67
#